data_b49a34c92df21b34e0c4a2013fdd6dc7
#
_entry.id   b49a34c92df21b34e0c4a2013fdd6dc7
#
_cell.length_a   1.000
_cell.length_b   1.000
_cell.length_c   1.000
_cell.angle_alpha   90.00
_cell.angle_beta   90.00
_cell.angle_gamma   90.00
#
_symmetry.space_group_name_H-M   'P 1'
#
loop_
_entity.id
_entity.type
_entity.pdbx_description
1 polymer ?
#
loop_
_entity_poly.entity_id
_entity_poly.type
_entity_poly.pdbx_seq_one_letter_code
_entity_poly.pdbx_strand_id
1 'polypeptide(L)'
;MLDLQLLNKVNEVEKQTGQSLPSLLSKVPLGNVLTAFKELQVADLVGMVSSVSISKLTHGLTIITPDEISQISASKLKLVLKYGNMTTVEQLQSRFGSRSVIIAINKLTETELKSLLDEDNFEVMSKVIDDLAFENNRGV
;
A
#
# COMPACT_ATOMS: atom_id res chain seq x y z
N MET A 1 8.46 -16.70 16.73
CA MET A 1 7.26 -17.52 16.99
C MET A 1 6.06 -16.92 16.26
N LEU A 2 5.30 -17.74 15.56
CA LEU A 2 4.11 -17.26 14.88
C LEU A 2 2.99 -17.01 15.88
N ASP A 3 2.39 -15.84 15.77
CA ASP A 3 1.19 -15.51 16.53
C ASP A 3 0.02 -16.33 15.98
N LEU A 4 -0.72 -16.98 16.88
CA LEU A 4 -1.87 -17.78 16.49
C LEU A 4 -2.95 -16.95 15.77
N GLN A 5 -3.14 -15.70 16.19
CA GLN A 5 -4.08 -14.79 15.54
C GLN A 5 -3.66 -14.49 14.10
N LEU A 6 -2.37 -14.32 13.87
CA LEU A 6 -1.81 -14.09 12.55
C LEU A 6 -2.05 -15.29 11.64
N LEU A 7 -1.78 -16.48 12.14
CA LEU A 7 -2.01 -17.72 11.40
C LEU A 7 -3.49 -17.89 11.06
N ASN A 8 -4.38 -17.58 11.99
CA ASN A 8 -5.82 -17.64 11.76
C ASN A 8 -6.25 -16.66 10.67
N LYS A 9 -5.68 -15.45 10.65
CA LYS A 9 -5.94 -14.46 9.59
C LYS A 9 -5.52 -14.97 8.22
N VAL A 10 -4.32 -15.54 8.13
CA VAL A 10 -3.80 -16.09 6.88
C VAL A 10 -4.75 -17.19 6.37
N ASN A 11 -5.13 -18.11 7.25
CA ASN A 11 -6.03 -19.21 6.90
C ASN A 11 -7.39 -18.70 6.42
N GLU A 12 -7.93 -17.67 7.07
CA GLU A 12 -9.22 -17.10 6.70
C GLU A 12 -9.16 -16.39 5.34
N VAL A 13 -8.09 -15.67 5.06
CA VAL A 13 -7.90 -15.03 3.74
C VAL A 13 -7.80 -16.09 2.65
N GLU A 14 -7.02 -17.15 2.88
CA GLU A 14 -6.90 -18.26 1.93
C GLU A 14 -8.24 -18.93 1.67
N LYS A 15 -9.01 -19.16 2.74
CA LYS A 15 -10.32 -19.79 2.65
C LYS A 15 -11.31 -18.96 1.82
N GLN A 16 -11.33 -17.64 2.06
CA GLN A 16 -12.27 -16.75 1.37
C GLN A 16 -11.88 -16.45 -0.07
N THR A 17 -10.59 -16.44 -0.39
CA THR A 17 -10.11 -16.13 -1.73
C THR A 17 -9.88 -17.37 -2.60
N GLY A 18 -9.76 -18.53 -1.98
CA GLY A 18 -9.40 -19.76 -2.68
C GLY A 18 -7.95 -19.78 -3.14
N GLN A 19 -7.13 -18.84 -2.68
CA GLN A 19 -5.73 -18.71 -3.07
C GLN A 19 -4.80 -19.16 -1.97
N SER A 20 -3.69 -19.81 -2.34
CA SER A 20 -2.65 -20.19 -1.41
C SER A 20 -1.68 -19.01 -1.27
N LEU A 21 -1.44 -18.58 -0.04
CA LEU A 21 -0.59 -17.44 0.25
C LEU A 21 0.91 -17.73 0.45
N PRO A 22 1.35 -18.99 0.73
CA PRO A 22 2.78 -19.21 1.00
C PRO A 22 3.73 -18.72 -0.09
N SER A 23 3.37 -18.89 -1.36
CA SER A 23 4.23 -18.45 -2.47
C SER A 23 4.29 -16.92 -2.56
N LEU A 24 3.21 -16.24 -2.24
CA LEU A 24 3.18 -14.77 -2.17
C LEU A 24 4.03 -14.29 -0.99
N LEU A 25 3.79 -14.88 0.19
CA LEU A 25 4.44 -14.46 1.44
C LEU A 25 5.95 -14.68 1.41
N SER A 26 6.41 -15.71 0.69
CA SER A 26 7.85 -16.00 0.60
C SER A 26 8.62 -14.95 -0.20
N LYS A 27 7.94 -14.18 -1.04
CA LYS A 27 8.54 -13.17 -1.90
C LYS A 27 8.48 -11.75 -1.31
N VAL A 28 7.75 -11.58 -0.22
CA VAL A 28 7.57 -10.28 0.44
C VAL A 28 8.41 -10.24 1.71
N PRO A 29 9.08 -9.11 2.03
CA PRO A 29 9.82 -9.01 3.29
C PRO A 29 8.93 -9.35 4.48
N LEU A 30 9.46 -10.12 5.42
CA LEU A 30 8.69 -10.60 6.58
C LEU A 30 8.06 -9.46 7.36
N GLY A 31 8.80 -8.36 7.56
CA GLY A 31 8.27 -7.19 8.27
C GLY A 31 7.03 -6.61 7.62
N ASN A 32 7.01 -6.57 6.30
CA ASN A 32 5.86 -6.07 5.55
C ASN A 32 4.67 -7.01 5.67
N VAL A 33 4.91 -8.32 5.62
CA VAL A 33 3.87 -9.34 5.79
C VAL A 33 3.24 -9.23 7.18
N LEU A 34 4.07 -9.20 8.21
CA LEU A 34 3.60 -9.13 9.59
C LEU A 34 2.80 -7.86 9.84
N THR A 35 3.27 -6.73 9.32
CA THR A 35 2.56 -5.45 9.48
C THR A 35 1.22 -5.48 8.76
N ALA A 36 1.17 -6.01 7.54
CA ALA A 36 -0.08 -6.11 6.77
C ALA A 36 -1.12 -6.95 7.52
N PHE A 37 -0.74 -8.10 8.02
CA PHE A 37 -1.67 -8.99 8.73
C PHE A 37 -2.03 -8.48 10.12
N LYS A 38 -1.20 -7.63 10.71
CA LYS A 38 -1.49 -7.01 12.00
C LYS A 38 -2.43 -5.82 11.86
N GLU A 39 -2.17 -4.95 10.90
CA GLU A 39 -2.87 -3.66 10.75
C GLU A 39 -4.14 -3.74 9.91
N LEU A 40 -4.19 -4.66 8.95
CA LEU A 40 -5.34 -4.78 8.04
C LEU A 40 -6.31 -5.84 8.53
N GLN A 41 -7.60 -5.61 8.32
CA GLN A 41 -8.62 -6.58 8.66
C GLN A 41 -8.73 -7.65 7.58
N VAL A 42 -9.32 -8.79 7.92
CA VAL A 42 -9.51 -9.89 6.96
C VAL A 42 -10.24 -9.41 5.70
N ALA A 43 -11.29 -8.61 5.86
CA ALA A 43 -12.03 -8.09 4.72
C ALA A 43 -11.16 -7.26 3.77
N ASP A 44 -10.24 -6.45 4.33
CA ASP A 44 -9.32 -5.65 3.54
C ASP A 44 -8.33 -6.53 2.78
N LEU A 45 -7.78 -7.54 3.45
CA LEU A 45 -6.84 -8.47 2.84
C LEU A 45 -7.50 -9.29 1.73
N VAL A 46 -8.71 -9.75 1.98
CA VAL A 46 -9.50 -10.47 0.96
C VAL A 46 -9.76 -9.57 -0.25
N GLY A 47 -10.12 -8.31 0.00
CA GLY A 47 -10.34 -7.34 -1.07
C GLY A 47 -9.09 -7.10 -1.91
N MET A 48 -7.93 -7.02 -1.28
CA MET A 48 -6.66 -6.83 -2.00
C MET A 48 -6.29 -8.06 -2.82
N VAL A 49 -6.34 -9.24 -2.21
CA VAL A 49 -5.99 -10.50 -2.89
C VAL A 49 -6.94 -10.78 -4.06
N SER A 50 -8.21 -10.42 -3.92
CA SER A 50 -9.22 -10.67 -4.96
C SER A 50 -9.19 -9.65 -6.09
N SER A 51 -8.73 -8.43 -5.82
CA SER A 51 -8.82 -7.31 -6.78
C SER A 51 -7.51 -7.02 -7.52
N VAL A 52 -6.38 -7.48 -6.99
CA VAL A 52 -5.05 -7.18 -7.51
C VAL A 52 -4.40 -8.48 -7.98
N SER A 53 -3.75 -8.48 -9.14
CA SER A 53 -3.03 -9.67 -9.60
C SER A 53 -1.94 -10.05 -8.58
N ILE A 54 -1.69 -11.34 -8.45
CA ILE A 54 -0.68 -11.85 -7.50
C ILE A 54 0.68 -11.23 -7.75
N SER A 55 1.07 -11.11 -9.02
CA SER A 55 2.36 -10.52 -9.39
C SER A 55 2.45 -9.07 -8.93
N LYS A 56 1.41 -8.28 -9.20
CA LYS A 56 1.38 -6.86 -8.83
C LYS A 56 1.30 -6.69 -7.31
N LEU A 57 0.52 -7.52 -6.64
CA LEU A 57 0.40 -7.48 -5.19
C LEU A 57 1.72 -7.80 -4.51
N THR A 58 2.43 -8.83 -4.98
CA THR A 58 3.74 -9.21 -4.48
C THR A 58 4.75 -8.07 -4.65
N HIS A 59 4.79 -7.48 -5.86
CA HIS A 59 5.69 -6.37 -6.16
C HIS A 59 5.36 -5.16 -5.27
N GLY A 60 4.08 -4.82 -5.17
CA GLY A 60 3.63 -3.68 -4.36
C GLY A 60 3.96 -3.85 -2.89
N LEU A 61 3.68 -5.01 -2.33
CA LEU A 61 3.96 -5.28 -0.91
C LEU A 61 5.46 -5.33 -0.61
N THR A 62 6.30 -5.56 -1.62
CA THR A 62 7.75 -5.51 -1.46
C THR A 62 8.24 -4.06 -1.38
N ILE A 63 7.62 -3.16 -2.14
CA ILE A 63 8.02 -1.75 -2.22
C ILE A 63 7.44 -0.92 -1.07
N ILE A 64 6.19 -1.19 -0.68
CA ILE A 64 5.51 -0.43 0.37
C ILE A 64 6.15 -0.73 1.73
N THR A 65 6.47 0.32 2.48
CA THR A 65 7.10 0.18 3.80
C THR A 65 6.08 -0.20 4.87
N PRO A 66 6.53 -0.79 6.00
CA PRO A 66 5.63 -1.05 7.13
C PRO A 66 4.91 0.20 7.63
N ASP A 67 5.58 1.36 7.65
CA ASP A 67 4.97 2.63 8.06
C ASP A 67 3.82 3.01 7.14
N GLU A 68 3.98 2.82 5.83
CA GLU A 68 2.92 3.08 4.87
C GLU A 68 1.74 2.14 5.07
N ILE A 69 2.01 0.87 5.34
CA ILE A 69 0.94 -0.10 5.60
C ILE A 69 0.14 0.27 6.84
N SER A 70 0.81 0.73 7.89
CA SER A 70 0.15 1.05 9.16
C SER A 70 -0.53 2.42 9.19
N GLN A 71 -0.09 3.37 8.37
CA GLN A 71 -0.56 4.75 8.44
C GLN A 71 -1.46 5.18 7.29
N ILE A 72 -1.48 4.45 6.19
CA ILE A 72 -2.39 4.71 5.08
C ILE A 72 -3.66 3.89 5.29
N SER A 73 -4.83 4.49 5.03
CA SER A 73 -6.09 3.75 5.18
C SER A 73 -6.12 2.55 4.22
N ALA A 74 -6.78 1.49 4.64
CA ALA A 74 -6.85 0.24 3.87
C ALA A 74 -7.44 0.46 2.47
N SER A 75 -8.46 1.31 2.34
CA SER A 75 -9.08 1.60 1.05
C SER A 75 -8.13 2.31 0.11
N LYS A 76 -7.34 3.26 0.62
CA LYS A 76 -6.36 3.98 -0.20
C LYS A 76 -5.15 3.11 -0.54
N LEU A 77 -4.72 2.27 0.39
CA LEU A 77 -3.64 1.31 0.14
C LEU A 77 -4.03 0.35 -0.98
N LYS A 78 -5.26 -0.12 -0.98
CA LYS A 78 -5.81 -0.98 -2.03
C LYS A 78 -5.79 -0.25 -3.39
N LEU A 79 -6.14 1.03 -3.42
CA LEU A 79 -6.09 1.82 -4.65
C LEU A 79 -4.67 1.91 -5.20
N VAL A 80 -3.69 2.17 -4.32
CA VAL A 80 -2.28 2.24 -4.72
C VAL A 80 -1.83 0.92 -5.33
N LEU A 81 -2.17 -0.20 -4.68
CA LEU A 81 -1.79 -1.53 -5.15
C LEU A 81 -2.48 -1.90 -6.45
N LYS A 82 -3.73 -1.49 -6.62
CA LYS A 82 -4.53 -1.86 -7.79
C LYS A 82 -4.22 -1.00 -9.01
N TYR A 83 -4.12 0.30 -8.83
CA TYR A 83 -3.98 1.26 -9.95
C TYR A 83 -2.60 1.88 -10.07
N GLY A 84 -1.79 1.81 -9.03
CA GLY A 84 -0.48 2.44 -9.02
C GLY A 84 0.56 1.71 -9.87
N ASN A 85 1.47 2.47 -10.46
CA ASN A 85 2.68 1.94 -11.07
C ASN A 85 3.74 1.88 -9.98
N MET A 86 4.17 0.67 -9.61
CA MET A 86 5.09 0.51 -8.49
C MET A 86 6.46 1.13 -8.74
N THR A 87 6.89 1.21 -9.99
CA THR A 87 8.14 1.91 -10.33
C THR A 87 8.03 3.39 -10.00
N THR A 88 6.90 4.00 -10.34
CA THR A 88 6.64 5.42 -10.01
C THR A 88 6.56 5.61 -8.49
N VAL A 89 5.88 4.72 -7.79
CA VAL A 89 5.77 4.77 -6.31
C VAL A 89 7.17 4.73 -5.68
N GLU A 90 8.01 3.80 -6.14
CA GLU A 90 9.38 3.67 -5.64
C GLU A 90 10.19 4.95 -5.87
N GLN A 91 10.05 5.56 -7.03
CA GLN A 91 10.73 6.83 -7.35
C GLN A 91 10.26 7.96 -6.44
N LEU A 92 8.96 8.02 -6.16
CA LEU A 92 8.41 9.02 -5.25
C LEU A 92 8.90 8.82 -3.81
N GLN A 93 8.97 7.58 -3.36
CA GLN A 93 9.53 7.25 -2.04
C GLN A 93 10.99 7.66 -1.94
N SER A 94 11.78 7.42 -2.99
CA SER A 94 13.19 7.77 -3.01
C SER A 94 13.40 9.29 -2.96
N ARG A 95 12.52 10.04 -3.62
CA ARG A 95 12.63 11.49 -3.69
C ARG A 95 12.13 12.19 -2.43
N PHE A 96 11.01 11.77 -1.89
CA PHE A 96 10.32 12.48 -0.81
C PHE A 96 10.38 11.76 0.55
N GLY A 97 10.65 10.47 0.56
CA GLY A 97 10.57 9.65 1.76
C GLY A 97 9.16 9.13 2.01
N SER A 98 9.07 8.01 2.71
CA SER A 98 7.77 7.36 2.99
C SER A 98 6.81 8.27 3.75
N ARG A 99 7.33 9.05 4.70
CA ARG A 99 6.48 9.93 5.53
C ARG A 99 5.73 10.97 4.68
N SER A 100 6.42 11.60 3.74
CA SER A 100 5.80 12.60 2.87
C SER A 100 4.75 11.96 1.94
N VAL A 101 5.04 10.78 1.44
CA VAL A 101 4.10 10.00 0.62
C VAL A 101 2.85 9.67 1.42
N ILE A 102 3.03 9.21 2.66
CA ILE A 102 1.91 8.90 3.58
C ILE A 102 1.03 10.13 3.80
N ILE A 103 1.63 11.26 4.10
CA ILE A 103 0.89 12.52 4.35
C ILE A 103 0.08 12.90 3.12
N ALA A 104 0.69 12.86 1.95
CA ALA A 104 0.01 13.23 0.70
C ALA A 104 -1.16 12.30 0.40
N ILE A 105 -0.96 11.00 0.50
CA ILE A 105 -2.01 10.02 0.25
C ILE A 105 -3.18 10.22 1.22
N ASN A 106 -2.88 10.44 2.50
CA ASN A 106 -3.93 10.62 3.50
C ASN A 106 -4.74 11.91 3.32
N LYS A 107 -4.14 12.92 2.71
CA LYS A 107 -4.83 14.19 2.42
C LYS A 107 -5.67 14.14 1.14
N LEU A 108 -5.39 13.22 0.24
CA LEU A 108 -6.15 13.05 -1.00
C LEU A 108 -7.43 12.27 -0.74
N THR A 109 -8.50 12.61 -1.44
CA THR A 109 -9.69 11.76 -1.46
C THR A 109 -9.39 10.52 -2.29
N GLU A 110 -10.23 9.48 -2.15
CA GLU A 110 -10.06 8.26 -2.94
C GLU A 110 -10.18 8.56 -4.44
N THR A 111 -11.10 9.43 -4.82
CA THR A 111 -11.30 9.84 -6.21
C THR A 111 -10.07 10.56 -6.76
N GLU A 112 -9.52 11.51 -5.99
CA GLU A 112 -8.30 12.22 -6.37
C GLU A 112 -7.11 11.29 -6.49
N LEU A 113 -6.96 10.39 -5.54
CA LEU A 113 -5.87 9.40 -5.53
C LEU A 113 -5.94 8.50 -6.75
N LYS A 114 -7.12 7.96 -7.03
CA LYS A 114 -7.31 7.09 -8.20
C LYS A 114 -6.97 7.82 -9.50
N SER A 115 -7.41 9.07 -9.62
CA SER A 115 -7.14 9.89 -10.80
C SER A 115 -5.64 10.10 -11.01
N LEU A 116 -4.90 10.40 -9.93
CA LEU A 116 -3.46 10.56 -10.01
C LEU A 116 -2.74 9.26 -10.38
N LEU A 117 -3.19 8.15 -9.83
CA LEU A 117 -2.61 6.83 -10.11
C LEU A 117 -2.86 6.43 -11.56
N ASP A 118 -4.06 6.67 -12.08
CA ASP A 118 -4.43 6.38 -13.47
C ASP A 118 -3.62 7.21 -14.45
N GLU A 119 -3.39 8.49 -14.13
CA GLU A 119 -2.60 9.40 -14.95
C GLU A 119 -1.13 8.98 -15.03
N ASP A 120 -0.61 8.44 -13.93
CA ASP A 120 0.76 7.93 -13.81
C ASP A 120 1.81 8.92 -14.32
N ASN A 121 1.69 10.18 -13.90
CA ASN A 121 2.62 11.25 -14.29
C ASN A 121 3.47 11.63 -13.09
N PHE A 122 4.76 11.27 -13.13
CA PHE A 122 5.69 11.50 -12.03
C PHE A 122 5.79 12.98 -11.64
N GLU A 123 5.82 13.87 -12.64
CA GLU A 123 5.96 15.32 -12.37
C GLU A 123 4.72 15.87 -11.66
N VAL A 124 3.54 15.45 -12.08
CA VAL A 124 2.28 15.86 -11.45
C VAL A 124 2.21 15.30 -10.02
N MET A 125 2.53 14.03 -9.85
CA MET A 125 2.54 13.40 -8.53
C MET A 125 3.53 14.05 -7.59
N SER A 126 4.73 14.39 -8.09
CA SER A 126 5.76 15.08 -7.32
C SER A 126 5.27 16.42 -6.82
N LYS A 127 4.61 17.19 -7.67
CA LYS A 127 4.05 18.48 -7.29
C LYS A 127 2.96 18.33 -6.22
N VAL A 128 2.10 17.33 -6.38
CA VAL A 128 1.03 17.07 -5.41
C VAL A 128 1.62 16.73 -4.04
N ILE A 129 2.63 15.85 -4.00
CA ILE A 129 3.28 15.49 -2.74
C ILE A 129 3.95 16.72 -2.11
N ASP A 130 4.65 17.50 -2.92
CA ASP A 130 5.31 18.72 -2.45
C ASP A 130 4.30 19.69 -1.84
N ASP A 131 3.19 19.91 -2.51
CA ASP A 131 2.15 20.81 -2.03
C ASP A 131 1.46 20.30 -0.76
N LEU A 132 1.12 19.02 -0.70
CA LEU A 132 0.37 18.46 0.41
C LEU A 132 1.22 18.16 1.64
N ALA A 133 2.45 17.68 1.43
CA ALA A 133 3.31 17.28 2.54
C ALA A 133 4.09 18.46 3.13
N PHE A 134 4.38 19.49 2.33
CA PHE A 134 5.22 20.61 2.76
C PHE A 134 4.49 21.96 2.79
N GLU A 135 3.21 21.97 2.51
CA GLU A 135 2.39 23.19 2.47
C GLU A 135 2.52 24.02 3.76
N ASN A 136 2.45 23.35 4.91
CA ASN A 136 2.53 24.04 6.21
C ASN A 136 3.87 24.71 6.42
N ASN A 137 4.93 24.19 5.84
CA ASN A 137 6.27 24.76 5.96
C ASN A 137 6.44 25.99 5.08
N ARG A 138 5.63 26.10 4.03
CA ARG A 138 5.69 27.24 3.09
C ARG A 138 4.81 28.41 3.52
N GLY A 139 3.78 28.12 4.29
CA GLY A 139 2.82 29.12 4.72
C GLY A 139 3.30 30.01 5.86
N VAL A 140 4.51 29.83 6.28
CA VAL A 140 5.08 30.60 7.41
C VAL A 140 5.89 31.77 6.91
#